data_fbf6ccfda146f076d3566ca218492217
#
_entry.id   fbf6ccfda146f076d3566ca218492217
#
_cell.length_a   1.000
_cell.length_b   1.000
_cell.length_c   1.000
_cell.angle_alpha   90.00
_cell.angle_beta   90.00
_cell.angle_gamma   90.00
#
_symmetry.space_group_name_H-M   'P 1'
#
loop_
_entity.id
_entity.type
_entity.pdbx_description
1 polymer ?
#
loop_
_entity_poly.entity_id
_entity_poly.type
_entity_poly.pdbx_seq_one_letter_code
_entity_poly.pdbx_strand_id
1 'polypeptide(L)'
;MKLKALLLSALTVFAVTAAQAKAVEGTDYIVRSNVIKPVQPNKIEVTEFFGYFCIHCQHLEPTIEQQSKRFASDTVLRQEHVVWQPAHQTLARLAAAVKSTGLSRQANQAIFKALMDGVVTDETSLKNWIQQQPYGSRLLAAYNSPQSAAAAQTMQQQTVTYNITKTPTVVVGGKYELTNSQNMAVLQELIEKVRAERGMPAPAPRAIVRSRGAAIAGQANR
;
A
#
# COMPACT_ATOMS: atom_id res chain seq x y z
N MET A 1 13.47 72.42 5.01
CA MET A 1 14.14 71.16 4.82
C MET A 1 13.45 70.12 5.72
N LYS A 2 12.65 69.21 5.18
CA LYS A 2 11.93 68.18 5.92
C LYS A 2 12.54 66.82 5.58
N LEU A 3 13.25 66.22 6.55
CA LEU A 3 13.86 64.89 6.43
C LEU A 3 12.77 63.84 6.66
N LYS A 4 12.45 63.01 5.63
CA LYS A 4 11.57 61.87 5.75
C LYS A 4 12.42 60.65 6.06
N ALA A 5 12.32 60.12 7.29
CA ALA A 5 12.91 58.87 7.69
C ALA A 5 12.05 57.69 7.17
N LEU A 6 12.59 56.88 6.26
CA LEU A 6 12.01 55.60 5.86
C LEU A 6 12.44 54.52 6.86
N LEU A 7 11.48 54.04 7.64
CA LEU A 7 11.65 52.85 8.49
C LEU A 7 11.44 51.60 7.58
N LEU A 8 12.52 50.91 7.23
CA LEU A 8 12.46 49.55 6.62
C LEU A 8 12.24 48.55 7.74
N SER A 9 11.04 48.05 7.86
CA SER A 9 10.73 46.88 8.74
C SER A 9 11.14 45.58 8.00
N ALA A 10 12.26 44.99 8.39
CA ALA A 10 12.65 43.67 7.94
C ALA A 10 11.79 42.60 8.65
N LEU A 11 10.85 42.02 7.93
CA LEU A 11 10.07 40.89 8.39
C LEU A 11 10.95 39.61 8.28
N THR A 12 11.56 39.22 9.38
CA THR A 12 12.26 37.91 9.48
C THR A 12 11.23 36.79 9.60
N VAL A 13 10.98 36.09 8.50
CA VAL A 13 10.19 34.85 8.49
C VAL A 13 11.02 33.75 9.15
N PHE A 14 10.73 33.45 10.40
CA PHE A 14 11.24 32.25 11.06
C PHE A 14 10.55 31.01 10.42
N ALA A 15 11.23 30.31 9.55
CA ALA A 15 10.82 28.99 9.11
C ALA A 15 10.98 28.03 10.29
N VAL A 16 9.89 27.75 11.00
CA VAL A 16 9.84 26.69 12.01
C VAL A 16 9.89 25.37 11.24
N THR A 17 11.07 24.80 11.09
CA THR A 17 11.21 23.40 10.68
C THR A 17 10.73 22.55 11.84
N ALA A 18 9.50 22.03 11.75
CA ALA A 18 9.03 21.01 12.68
C ALA A 18 9.99 19.81 12.53
N ALA A 19 10.86 19.61 13.51
CA ALA A 19 11.66 18.41 13.62
C ALA A 19 10.67 17.24 13.82
N GLN A 20 10.40 16.47 12.77
CA GLN A 20 9.64 15.25 12.92
C GLN A 20 10.45 14.31 13.78
N ALA A 21 9.85 13.84 14.89
CA ALA A 21 10.47 12.82 15.73
C ALA A 21 10.77 11.59 14.88
N LYS A 22 12.00 11.12 14.91
CA LYS A 22 12.39 9.92 14.14
C LYS A 22 11.68 8.70 14.71
N ALA A 23 11.28 7.78 13.83
CA ALA A 23 10.72 6.50 14.22
C ALA A 23 11.67 5.73 15.16
N VAL A 24 11.13 5.22 16.27
CA VAL A 24 11.88 4.59 17.36
C VAL A 24 11.70 3.07 17.32
N GLU A 25 12.82 2.35 17.28
CA GLU A 25 12.82 0.89 17.37
C GLU A 25 12.25 0.42 18.72
N GLY A 26 11.43 -0.62 18.69
CA GLY A 26 10.71 -1.15 19.86
C GLY A 26 9.40 -0.42 20.17
N THR A 27 9.23 0.83 19.68
CA THR A 27 8.01 1.61 19.85
C THR A 27 7.21 1.71 18.55
N ASP A 28 7.81 2.23 17.50
CA ASP A 28 7.13 2.48 16.21
C ASP A 28 7.32 1.33 15.23
N TYR A 29 8.44 0.61 15.35
CA TYR A 29 8.75 -0.55 14.53
C TYR A 29 9.64 -1.54 15.28
N ILE A 30 9.67 -2.77 14.80
CA ILE A 30 10.62 -3.80 15.24
C ILE A 30 11.51 -4.24 14.06
N VAL A 31 12.73 -4.68 14.36
CA VAL A 31 13.61 -5.30 13.38
C VAL A 31 13.35 -6.80 13.40
N ARG A 32 12.91 -7.34 12.27
CA ARG A 32 12.63 -8.77 12.13
C ARG A 32 13.93 -9.59 12.09
N SER A 33 14.01 -10.64 12.88
CA SER A 33 15.07 -11.65 12.77
C SER A 33 14.92 -12.50 11.50
N ASN A 34 13.67 -12.76 11.10
CA ASN A 34 13.33 -13.49 9.89
C ASN A 34 13.03 -12.51 8.76
N VAL A 35 14.06 -12.16 7.99
CA VAL A 35 13.97 -11.15 6.91
C VAL A 35 13.19 -11.70 5.73
N ILE A 36 12.22 -10.93 5.24
CA ILE A 36 11.41 -11.26 4.06
C ILE A 36 12.22 -11.02 2.81
N LYS A 37 12.36 -12.06 1.99
CA LYS A 37 13.07 -11.97 0.72
C LYS A 37 12.31 -11.08 -0.27
N PRO A 38 12.97 -10.13 -0.94
CA PRO A 38 12.34 -9.29 -1.94
C PRO A 38 11.98 -10.12 -3.19
N VAL A 39 10.84 -9.80 -3.79
CA VAL A 39 10.45 -10.28 -5.12
C VAL A 39 11.04 -9.37 -6.20
N GLN A 40 11.19 -8.09 -5.90
CA GLN A 40 11.82 -7.09 -6.75
C GLN A 40 13.06 -6.50 -6.06
N PRO A 41 14.25 -7.13 -6.20
CA PRO A 41 15.46 -6.75 -5.45
C PRO A 41 15.87 -5.28 -5.64
N ASN A 42 15.59 -4.72 -6.82
CA ASN A 42 15.93 -3.33 -7.18
C ASN A 42 14.90 -2.31 -6.65
N LYS A 43 13.88 -2.75 -5.91
CA LYS A 43 12.86 -1.90 -5.30
C LYS A 43 12.89 -1.99 -3.78
N ILE A 44 12.40 -0.96 -3.13
CA ILE A 44 12.02 -1.02 -1.73
C ILE A 44 10.61 -1.57 -1.69
N GLU A 45 10.45 -2.80 -1.19
CA GLU A 45 9.13 -3.39 -1.04
C GLU A 45 8.55 -2.99 0.30
N VAL A 46 7.35 -2.43 0.27
CA VAL A 46 6.42 -2.34 1.40
C VAL A 46 5.52 -3.54 1.28
N THR A 47 5.74 -4.55 2.13
CA THR A 47 4.97 -5.79 2.10
C THR A 47 3.90 -5.75 3.18
N GLU A 48 2.65 -5.83 2.77
CA GLU A 48 1.51 -6.04 3.65
C GLU A 48 1.11 -7.51 3.62
N PHE A 49 1.11 -8.15 4.77
CA PHE A 49 0.44 -9.42 4.98
C PHE A 49 -0.95 -9.15 5.52
N PHE A 50 -1.96 -9.58 4.78
CA PHE A 50 -3.35 -9.27 5.06
C PHE A 50 -4.25 -10.52 4.92
N GLY A 51 -5.49 -10.41 5.36
CA GLY A 51 -6.53 -11.40 5.10
C GLY A 51 -7.84 -10.72 4.77
N TYR A 52 -8.54 -11.16 3.75
CA TYR A 52 -9.88 -10.66 3.44
C TYR A 52 -10.91 -10.89 4.56
N PHE A 53 -10.60 -11.79 5.51
CA PHE A 53 -11.36 -12.03 6.72
C PHE A 53 -11.03 -11.06 7.88
N CYS A 54 -10.11 -10.13 7.68
CA CYS A 54 -9.58 -9.25 8.73
C CYS A 54 -10.18 -7.85 8.61
N ILE A 55 -11.00 -7.45 9.57
CA ILE A 55 -11.63 -6.11 9.63
C ILE A 55 -10.58 -4.98 9.69
N HIS A 56 -9.46 -5.18 10.39
CA HIS A 56 -8.40 -4.18 10.45
C HIS A 56 -7.68 -4.01 9.12
N CYS A 57 -7.59 -5.09 8.31
CA CYS A 57 -7.06 -5.01 6.94
C CYS A 57 -8.03 -4.24 6.02
N GLN A 58 -9.34 -4.47 6.16
CA GLN A 58 -10.34 -3.70 5.45
C GLN A 58 -10.22 -2.19 5.72
N HIS A 59 -9.98 -1.82 6.98
CA HIS A 59 -9.81 -0.41 7.37
C HIS A 59 -8.48 0.18 6.87
N LEU A 60 -7.41 -0.62 6.80
CA LEU A 60 -6.11 -0.18 6.32
C LEU A 60 -6.08 0.01 4.81
N GLU A 61 -6.78 -0.82 4.05
CA GLU A 61 -6.72 -0.91 2.59
C GLU A 61 -6.79 0.45 1.86
N PRO A 62 -7.79 1.34 2.12
CA PRO A 62 -7.85 2.63 1.42
C PRO A 62 -6.66 3.53 1.75
N THR A 63 -6.14 3.45 2.97
CA THR A 63 -5.04 4.29 3.44
C THR A 63 -3.71 3.84 2.83
N ILE A 64 -3.41 2.54 2.87
CA ILE A 64 -2.16 2.00 2.34
C ILE A 64 -2.13 2.10 0.81
N GLU A 65 -3.28 1.93 0.15
CA GLU A 65 -3.40 2.11 -1.27
C GLU A 65 -3.19 3.56 -1.70
N GLN A 66 -3.77 4.52 -0.95
CA GLN A 66 -3.51 5.93 -1.19
C GLN A 66 -2.05 6.29 -0.97
N GLN A 67 -1.43 5.76 0.09
CA GLN A 67 -0.01 5.96 0.35
C GLN A 67 0.86 5.38 -0.76
N SER A 68 0.53 4.21 -1.28
CA SER A 68 1.28 3.57 -2.37
C SER A 68 1.33 4.42 -3.65
N LYS A 69 0.32 5.23 -3.92
CA LYS A 69 0.30 6.19 -5.05
C LYS A 69 1.34 7.31 -4.88
N ARG A 70 1.79 7.54 -3.64
CA ARG A 70 2.81 8.54 -3.30
C ARG A 70 4.22 7.96 -3.25
N PHE A 71 4.36 6.64 -3.36
CA PHE A 71 5.68 6.00 -3.38
C PHE A 71 6.50 6.50 -4.56
N ALA A 72 7.78 6.71 -4.33
CA ALA A 72 8.73 6.99 -5.39
C ALA A 72 8.84 5.79 -6.35
N SER A 73 9.41 6.02 -7.53
CA SER A 73 9.52 4.97 -8.56
C SER A 73 10.35 3.75 -8.14
N ASP A 74 11.16 3.90 -7.10
CA ASP A 74 11.99 2.85 -6.50
C ASP A 74 11.27 2.04 -5.41
N THR A 75 10.02 2.37 -5.06
CA THR A 75 9.26 1.78 -3.97
C THR A 75 7.94 1.21 -4.48
N VAL A 76 7.58 0.02 -4.01
CA VAL A 76 6.37 -0.70 -4.43
C VAL A 76 5.61 -1.28 -3.24
N LEU A 77 4.28 -1.26 -3.32
CA LEU A 77 3.41 -2.02 -2.41
C LEU A 77 3.29 -3.45 -2.92
N ARG A 78 3.50 -4.40 -2.01
CA ARG A 78 3.26 -5.82 -2.23
C ARG A 78 2.28 -6.33 -1.18
N GLN A 79 1.13 -6.83 -1.62
CA GLN A 79 0.12 -7.40 -0.75
C GLN A 79 0.12 -8.93 -0.90
N GLU A 80 0.21 -9.64 0.25
CA GLU A 80 0.25 -11.10 0.32
C GLU A 80 -0.81 -11.57 1.33
N HIS A 81 -1.73 -12.42 0.87
CA HIS A 81 -2.77 -12.95 1.74
C HIS A 81 -2.21 -14.02 2.67
N VAL A 82 -2.55 -13.99 3.96
CA VAL A 82 -2.12 -15.01 4.92
C VAL A 82 -2.97 -16.27 4.82
N VAL A 83 -2.34 -17.42 5.04
CA VAL A 83 -3.02 -18.73 5.08
C VAL A 83 -2.63 -19.45 6.37
N TRP A 84 -3.44 -19.29 7.41
CA TRP A 84 -3.25 -19.94 8.71
C TRP A 84 -4.00 -21.26 8.83
N GLN A 85 -5.01 -21.46 7.98
CA GLN A 85 -5.84 -22.68 7.96
C GLN A 85 -6.34 -22.96 6.53
N PRO A 86 -6.75 -24.20 6.22
CA PRO A 86 -7.15 -24.58 4.86
C PRO A 86 -8.24 -23.70 4.24
N ALA A 87 -9.20 -23.22 5.03
CA ALA A 87 -10.26 -22.34 4.56
C ALA A 87 -9.75 -21.01 3.98
N HIS A 88 -8.57 -20.53 4.41
CA HIS A 88 -7.96 -19.30 3.88
C HIS A 88 -7.36 -19.48 2.47
N GLN A 89 -7.19 -20.73 2.00
CA GLN A 89 -6.59 -21.00 0.68
C GLN A 89 -7.43 -20.44 -0.48
N THR A 90 -8.76 -20.53 -0.38
CA THR A 90 -9.70 -19.93 -1.33
C THR A 90 -9.52 -18.42 -1.44
N LEU A 91 -9.37 -17.73 -0.29
CA LEU A 91 -9.18 -16.29 -0.25
C LEU A 91 -7.78 -15.86 -0.73
N ALA A 92 -6.75 -16.65 -0.44
CA ALA A 92 -5.41 -16.42 -0.97
C ALA A 92 -5.39 -16.57 -2.51
N ARG A 93 -6.12 -17.55 -3.05
CA ARG A 93 -6.30 -17.72 -4.49
C ARG A 93 -7.02 -16.54 -5.12
N LEU A 94 -8.05 -16.00 -4.44
CA LEU A 94 -8.72 -14.77 -4.87
C LEU A 94 -7.75 -13.58 -4.87
N ALA A 95 -6.96 -13.39 -3.81
CA ALA A 95 -5.97 -12.33 -3.74
C ALA A 95 -4.93 -12.43 -4.86
N ALA A 96 -4.47 -13.64 -5.17
CA ALA A 96 -3.58 -13.90 -6.31
C ALA A 96 -4.21 -13.53 -7.65
N ALA A 97 -5.50 -13.85 -7.85
CA ALA A 97 -6.24 -13.50 -9.05
C ALA A 97 -6.43 -11.97 -9.19
N VAL A 98 -6.78 -11.30 -8.10
CA VAL A 98 -6.90 -9.83 -8.06
C VAL A 98 -5.56 -9.16 -8.39
N LYS A 99 -4.47 -9.65 -7.81
CA LYS A 99 -3.11 -9.14 -8.06
C LYS A 99 -2.69 -9.35 -9.52
N SER A 100 -2.86 -10.55 -10.07
CA SER A 100 -2.46 -10.89 -11.44
C SER A 100 -3.24 -10.11 -12.50
N THR A 101 -4.48 -9.74 -12.20
CA THR A 101 -5.32 -8.93 -13.09
C THR A 101 -5.16 -7.42 -12.91
N GLY A 102 -4.39 -6.97 -11.91
CA GLY A 102 -4.25 -5.55 -11.58
C GLY A 102 -5.54 -4.90 -11.07
N LEU A 103 -6.45 -5.71 -10.51
CA LEU A 103 -7.77 -5.26 -10.05
C LEU A 103 -7.79 -4.79 -8.58
N SER A 104 -6.66 -4.77 -7.87
CA SER A 104 -6.63 -4.45 -6.43
C SER A 104 -7.44 -3.20 -6.07
N ARG A 105 -7.24 -2.09 -6.78
CA ARG A 105 -7.96 -0.83 -6.55
C ARG A 105 -9.47 -0.90 -6.78
N GLN A 106 -9.90 -1.78 -7.67
CA GLN A 106 -11.30 -1.88 -8.08
C GLN A 106 -12.04 -2.93 -7.25
N ALA A 107 -11.35 -3.97 -6.82
CA ALA A 107 -11.95 -5.16 -6.25
C ALA A 107 -11.78 -5.29 -4.74
N ASN A 108 -10.62 -4.91 -4.16
CA ASN A 108 -10.31 -5.24 -2.76
C ASN A 108 -11.39 -4.76 -1.78
N GLN A 109 -11.80 -3.48 -1.85
CA GLN A 109 -12.83 -2.96 -0.94
C GLN A 109 -14.17 -3.68 -1.08
N ALA A 110 -14.57 -4.01 -2.31
CA ALA A 110 -15.81 -4.74 -2.56
C ALA A 110 -15.73 -6.19 -2.05
N ILE A 111 -14.56 -6.83 -2.18
CA ILE A 111 -14.30 -8.18 -1.66
C ILE A 111 -14.37 -8.18 -0.13
N PHE A 112 -13.66 -7.26 0.53
CA PHE A 112 -13.75 -7.11 1.99
C PHE A 112 -15.19 -6.94 2.44
N LYS A 113 -15.92 -6.03 1.81
CA LYS A 113 -17.33 -5.79 2.14
C LYS A 113 -18.19 -7.03 1.97
N ALA A 114 -18.07 -7.74 0.85
CA ALA A 114 -18.88 -8.94 0.58
C ALA A 114 -18.64 -10.05 1.60
N LEU A 115 -17.40 -10.21 2.08
CA LEU A 115 -17.06 -11.18 3.11
C LEU A 115 -17.54 -10.73 4.50
N MET A 116 -17.33 -9.47 4.87
CA MET A 116 -17.77 -8.94 6.17
C MET A 116 -19.29 -8.91 6.32
N ASP A 117 -20.01 -8.62 5.24
CA ASP A 117 -21.47 -8.64 5.22
C ASP A 117 -22.08 -10.06 5.12
N GLY A 118 -21.26 -11.09 5.03
CA GLY A 118 -21.73 -12.48 4.90
C GLY A 118 -22.36 -12.81 3.54
N VAL A 119 -22.15 -12.00 2.51
CA VAL A 119 -22.58 -12.27 1.13
C VAL A 119 -21.77 -13.41 0.53
N VAL A 120 -20.50 -13.49 0.89
CA VAL A 120 -19.58 -14.56 0.51
C VAL A 120 -19.23 -15.37 1.75
N THR A 121 -19.66 -16.63 1.78
CA THR A 121 -19.47 -17.56 2.91
C THR A 121 -18.66 -18.80 2.53
N ASP A 122 -18.61 -19.11 1.23
CA ASP A 122 -17.93 -20.29 0.67
C ASP A 122 -17.43 -20.01 -0.77
N GLU A 123 -16.80 -21.01 -1.40
CA GLU A 123 -16.29 -20.87 -2.76
C GLU A 123 -17.40 -20.71 -3.81
N THR A 124 -18.58 -21.29 -3.60
CA THR A 124 -19.69 -21.22 -4.53
C THR A 124 -20.27 -19.80 -4.51
N SER A 125 -20.59 -19.28 -3.34
CA SER A 125 -21.07 -17.90 -3.18
C SER A 125 -20.03 -16.88 -3.65
N LEU A 126 -18.72 -17.15 -3.45
CA LEU A 126 -17.64 -16.32 -3.98
C LEU A 126 -17.66 -16.26 -5.51
N LYS A 127 -17.74 -17.39 -6.20
CA LYS A 127 -17.79 -17.43 -7.66
C LYS A 127 -19.02 -16.73 -8.23
N ASN A 128 -20.17 -16.92 -7.60
CA ASN A 128 -21.42 -16.25 -7.96
C ASN A 128 -21.29 -14.73 -7.77
N TRP A 129 -20.72 -14.29 -6.66
CA TRP A 129 -20.48 -12.88 -6.39
C TRP A 129 -19.50 -12.26 -7.41
N ILE A 130 -18.40 -12.95 -7.74
CA ILE A 130 -17.45 -12.50 -8.75
C ILE A 130 -18.15 -12.29 -10.10
N GLN A 131 -19.01 -13.22 -10.54
CA GLN A 131 -19.71 -13.12 -11.83
C GLN A 131 -20.60 -11.88 -11.94
N GLN A 132 -21.11 -11.36 -10.83
CA GLN A 132 -21.94 -10.17 -10.78
C GLN A 132 -21.16 -8.86 -10.86
N GLN A 133 -19.81 -8.91 -10.77
CA GLN A 133 -18.99 -7.70 -10.82
C GLN A 133 -18.72 -7.25 -12.25
N PRO A 134 -18.53 -5.94 -12.52
CA PRO A 134 -18.20 -5.45 -13.86
C PRO A 134 -16.93 -6.05 -14.47
N TYR A 135 -16.02 -6.51 -13.61
CA TYR A 135 -14.76 -7.18 -13.97
C TYR A 135 -14.83 -8.71 -13.78
N GLY A 136 -16.02 -9.26 -13.56
CA GLY A 136 -16.21 -10.62 -13.06
C GLY A 136 -15.64 -11.70 -13.95
N SER A 137 -15.88 -11.65 -15.27
CA SER A 137 -15.35 -12.66 -16.20
C SER A 137 -13.82 -12.72 -16.17
N ARG A 138 -13.15 -11.57 -16.14
CA ARG A 138 -11.68 -11.49 -16.07
C ARG A 138 -11.15 -12.02 -14.73
N LEU A 139 -11.77 -11.62 -13.63
CA LEU A 139 -11.38 -12.07 -12.30
C LEU A 139 -11.62 -13.56 -12.10
N LEU A 140 -12.77 -14.09 -12.57
CA LEU A 140 -13.10 -15.52 -12.46
C LEU A 140 -12.15 -16.39 -13.30
N ALA A 141 -11.82 -15.96 -14.51
CA ALA A 141 -10.83 -16.65 -15.33
C ALA A 141 -9.46 -16.72 -14.62
N ALA A 142 -9.00 -15.61 -14.04
CA ALA A 142 -7.76 -15.59 -13.27
C ALA A 142 -7.86 -16.43 -11.99
N TYR A 143 -8.98 -16.37 -11.27
CA TYR A 143 -9.21 -17.20 -10.08
C TYR A 143 -9.13 -18.70 -10.40
N ASN A 144 -9.71 -19.13 -11.53
CA ASN A 144 -9.68 -20.53 -11.95
C ASN A 144 -8.34 -20.98 -12.56
N SER A 145 -7.39 -20.06 -12.76
CA SER A 145 -6.10 -20.39 -13.37
C SER A 145 -5.20 -21.21 -12.42
N PRO A 146 -4.35 -22.09 -13.00
CA PRO A 146 -3.30 -22.78 -12.23
C PRO A 146 -2.32 -21.82 -11.57
N GLN A 147 -2.06 -20.66 -12.17
CA GLN A 147 -1.16 -19.64 -11.67
C GLN A 147 -1.64 -19.05 -10.33
N SER A 148 -2.94 -18.75 -10.21
CA SER A 148 -3.51 -18.26 -8.96
C SER A 148 -3.51 -19.32 -7.87
N ALA A 149 -3.70 -20.60 -8.23
CA ALA A 149 -3.58 -21.70 -7.28
C ALA A 149 -2.13 -21.86 -6.77
N ALA A 150 -1.14 -21.83 -7.66
CA ALA A 150 0.28 -21.87 -7.28
C ALA A 150 0.70 -20.65 -6.44
N ALA A 151 0.22 -19.45 -6.79
CA ALA A 151 0.49 -18.24 -6.01
C ALA A 151 -0.11 -18.32 -4.59
N ALA A 152 -1.31 -18.89 -4.44
CA ALA A 152 -1.91 -19.11 -3.13
C ALA A 152 -1.09 -20.08 -2.26
N GLN A 153 -0.52 -21.13 -2.86
CA GLN A 153 0.42 -22.03 -2.15
C GLN A 153 1.69 -21.27 -1.71
N THR A 154 2.21 -20.40 -2.58
CA THR A 154 3.36 -19.54 -2.23
C THR A 154 3.02 -18.62 -1.05
N MET A 155 1.83 -18.01 -1.02
CA MET A 155 1.36 -17.17 0.10
C MET A 155 1.28 -17.98 1.40
N GLN A 156 0.82 -19.24 1.34
CA GLN A 156 0.83 -20.15 2.49
C GLN A 156 2.25 -20.41 2.99
N GLN A 157 3.17 -20.75 2.09
CA GLN A 157 4.57 -20.96 2.43
C GLN A 157 5.19 -19.72 3.06
N GLN A 158 4.91 -18.53 2.51
CA GLN A 158 5.39 -17.26 3.06
C GLN A 158 4.81 -16.99 4.46
N THR A 159 3.52 -17.25 4.68
CA THR A 159 2.88 -17.11 6.00
C THR A 159 3.64 -17.91 7.07
N VAL A 160 3.98 -19.16 6.75
CA VAL A 160 4.73 -20.04 7.67
C VAL A 160 6.20 -19.61 7.76
N THR A 161 6.89 -19.48 6.63
CA THR A 161 8.32 -19.18 6.56
C THR A 161 8.67 -17.88 7.28
N TYR A 162 7.84 -16.85 7.12
CA TYR A 162 8.08 -15.54 7.74
C TYR A 162 7.42 -15.40 9.11
N ASN A 163 6.82 -16.46 9.64
CA ASN A 163 6.14 -16.48 10.95
C ASN A 163 5.15 -15.32 11.09
N ILE A 164 4.23 -15.19 10.12
CA ILE A 164 3.19 -14.16 10.15
C ILE A 164 2.03 -14.64 11.01
N THR A 165 1.90 -14.07 12.21
CA THR A 165 0.93 -14.51 13.24
C THR A 165 -0.22 -13.53 13.47
N LYS A 166 -0.18 -12.36 12.83
CA LYS A 166 -1.22 -11.31 12.93
C LYS A 166 -1.42 -10.61 11.59
N THR A 167 -2.57 -9.98 11.41
CA THR A 167 -2.89 -9.11 10.27
C THR A 167 -3.62 -7.85 10.72
N PRO A 168 -3.41 -6.70 10.06
CA PRO A 168 -2.38 -6.50 9.05
C PRO A 168 -0.97 -6.48 9.65
N THR A 169 0.01 -7.05 8.93
CA THR A 169 1.43 -6.90 9.23
C THR A 169 2.10 -6.17 8.06
N VAL A 170 2.68 -5.00 8.31
CA VAL A 170 3.35 -4.19 7.28
C VAL A 170 4.84 -4.18 7.54
N VAL A 171 5.62 -4.59 6.53
CA VAL A 171 7.08 -4.71 6.62
C VAL A 171 7.74 -3.93 5.49
N VAL A 172 8.73 -3.10 5.82
CA VAL A 172 9.48 -2.29 4.87
C VAL A 172 10.85 -2.92 4.61
N GLY A 173 11.20 -3.06 3.34
CA GLY A 173 12.49 -3.60 2.92
C GLY A 173 12.76 -5.03 3.36
N GLY A 174 11.70 -5.75 3.77
CA GLY A 174 11.78 -7.10 4.31
C GLY A 174 12.24 -7.20 5.77
N LYS A 175 12.62 -6.09 6.39
CA LYS A 175 13.36 -6.04 7.66
C LYS A 175 12.59 -5.30 8.78
N TYR A 176 11.93 -4.19 8.46
CA TYR A 176 11.33 -3.31 9.44
C TYR A 176 9.82 -3.52 9.49
N GLU A 177 9.29 -4.14 10.56
CA GLU A 177 7.86 -4.34 10.78
C GLU A 177 7.29 -3.19 11.61
N LEU A 178 6.25 -2.54 11.11
CA LEU A 178 5.53 -1.50 11.84
C LEU A 178 4.79 -2.10 13.05
N THR A 179 4.90 -1.48 14.22
CA THR A 179 4.10 -1.85 15.39
C THR A 179 2.64 -1.42 15.22
N ASN A 180 2.41 -0.28 14.56
CA ASN A 180 1.10 0.18 14.11
C ASN A 180 1.08 0.29 12.59
N SER A 181 0.45 -0.66 11.93
CA SER A 181 0.35 -0.74 10.46
C SER A 181 -0.35 0.47 9.81
N GLN A 182 -1.10 1.29 10.58
CA GLN A 182 -1.76 2.49 10.10
C GLN A 182 -0.89 3.74 10.18
N ASN A 183 0.31 3.68 10.78
CA ASN A 183 1.20 4.84 10.92
C ASN A 183 1.98 5.08 9.62
N MET A 184 1.36 5.82 8.69
CA MET A 184 1.97 6.14 7.39
C MET A 184 3.18 7.07 7.48
N ALA A 185 3.33 7.85 8.55
CA ALA A 185 4.52 8.66 8.76
C ALA A 185 5.73 7.76 9.06
N VAL A 186 5.59 6.83 9.99
CA VAL A 186 6.61 5.81 10.28
C VAL A 186 6.90 4.97 9.04
N LEU A 187 5.88 4.56 8.28
CA LEU A 187 6.07 3.85 7.00
C LEU A 187 7.01 4.62 6.07
N GLN A 188 6.77 5.91 5.88
CA GLN A 188 7.60 6.75 5.01
C GLN A 188 9.03 6.87 5.53
N GLU A 189 9.23 7.07 6.83
CA GLU A 189 10.56 7.11 7.43
C GLU A 189 11.34 5.81 7.26
N LEU A 190 10.66 4.67 7.40
CA LEU A 190 11.29 3.36 7.18
C LEU A 190 11.66 3.12 5.71
N ILE A 191 10.87 3.65 4.75
CA ILE A 191 11.24 3.62 3.33
C ILE A 191 12.54 4.41 3.12
N GLU A 192 12.65 5.62 3.68
CA GLU A 192 13.88 6.43 3.58
C GLU A 192 15.06 5.76 4.28
N LYS A 193 14.83 5.14 5.43
CA LYS A 193 15.85 4.37 6.15
C LYS A 193 16.40 3.23 5.29
N VAL A 194 15.52 2.43 4.66
CA VAL A 194 15.93 1.33 3.78
C VAL A 194 16.66 1.86 2.54
N ARG A 195 16.23 2.99 1.99
CA ARG A 195 16.89 3.65 0.86
C ARG A 195 18.32 4.03 1.20
N ALA A 196 18.52 4.68 2.36
CA ALA A 196 19.83 5.07 2.82
C ALA A 196 20.73 3.85 3.10
N GLU A 197 20.22 2.81 3.75
CA GLU A 197 20.97 1.56 4.03
C GLU A 197 21.41 0.83 2.75
N ARG A 198 20.63 0.92 1.68
CA ARG A 198 20.95 0.31 0.38
C ARG A 198 21.80 1.23 -0.52
N GLY A 199 22.15 2.42 -0.06
CA GLY A 199 22.90 3.41 -0.85
C GLY A 199 22.14 3.84 -2.12
N MET A 200 20.81 3.76 -2.10
CA MET A 200 19.99 4.17 -3.24
C MET A 200 19.94 5.70 -3.31
N PRO A 201 19.98 6.29 -4.53
CA PRO A 201 19.90 7.74 -4.66
C PRO A 201 18.54 8.26 -4.18
N ALA A 202 18.50 9.51 -3.72
CA ALA A 202 17.23 10.17 -3.43
C ALA A 202 16.33 10.14 -4.68
N PRO A 203 15.04 9.80 -4.54
CA PRO A 203 14.14 9.74 -5.69
C PRO A 203 14.00 11.12 -6.30
N ALA A 204 13.94 11.17 -7.63
CA ALA A 204 13.66 12.43 -8.34
C ALA A 204 12.33 13.04 -7.85
N PRO A 205 12.26 14.36 -7.65
CA PRO A 205 11.01 15.03 -7.32
C PRO A 205 9.94 14.63 -8.35
N ARG A 206 8.74 14.24 -7.88
CA ARG A 206 7.64 13.99 -8.81
C ARG A 206 7.34 15.27 -9.56
N ALA A 207 7.41 15.23 -10.90
CA ALA A 207 6.93 16.33 -11.72
C ALA A 207 5.45 16.57 -11.36
N ILE A 208 5.16 17.77 -10.87
CA ILE A 208 3.78 18.21 -10.67
C ILE A 208 3.19 18.32 -12.08
N VAL A 209 2.42 17.31 -12.48
CA VAL A 209 1.59 17.40 -13.69
C VAL A 209 0.54 18.47 -13.40
N ARG A 210 0.86 19.73 -13.73
CA ARG A 210 -0.15 20.78 -13.76
C ARG A 210 -1.12 20.37 -14.86
N SER A 211 -2.32 19.94 -14.47
CA SER A 211 -3.41 19.73 -15.39
C SER A 211 -3.59 21.03 -16.20
N ARG A 212 -3.33 20.98 -17.52
CA ARG A 212 -3.72 22.02 -18.45
C ARG A 212 -5.25 22.00 -18.59
N GLY A 213 -5.91 22.53 -17.61
CA GLY A 213 -7.34 22.71 -17.55
C GLY A 213 -7.62 24.13 -17.12
N ALA A 214 -7.58 25.06 -18.08
CA ALA A 214 -8.32 26.32 -18.07
C ALA A 214 -7.72 27.30 -19.13
N ALA A 215 -7.92 27.00 -20.38
CA ALA A 215 -7.73 27.98 -21.45
C ALA A 215 -8.73 27.72 -22.58
N ILE A 216 -10.03 27.66 -22.25
CA ILE A 216 -11.12 27.82 -23.20
C ILE A 216 -12.21 28.65 -22.51
N ALA A 217 -11.96 29.95 -22.37
CA ALA A 217 -13.00 30.93 -22.12
C ALA A 217 -12.50 32.27 -22.65
N GLY A 218 -12.80 32.58 -23.89
CA GLY A 218 -12.47 33.89 -24.43
C GLY A 218 -12.39 33.99 -25.94
N GLN A 219 -13.38 33.47 -26.68
CA GLN A 219 -13.65 33.91 -28.05
C GLN A 219 -15.12 33.64 -28.42
N ALA A 220 -15.98 34.51 -27.93
CA ALA A 220 -17.30 34.71 -28.50
C ALA A 220 -17.65 36.19 -28.27
N ASN A 221 -17.26 37.06 -29.17
CA ASN A 221 -17.98 38.27 -29.59
C ASN A 221 -17.07 39.11 -30.46
N ARG A 222 -17.23 38.90 -31.77
CA ARG A 222 -17.24 40.00 -32.78
C ARG A 222 -18.00 39.52 -33.99
#